data_f1f3b1826f2d4c22b0508400e842845c
#
_entry.id   f1f3b1826f2d4c22b0508400e842845c
#
_cell.length_a   1.000
_cell.length_b   1.000
_cell.length_c   1.000
_cell.angle_alpha   90.00
_cell.angle_beta   90.00
_cell.angle_gamma   90.00
#
_symmetry.space_group_name_H-M   'P 1'
#
loop_
_entity.id
_entity.type
_entity.pdbx_description
1 polymer ?
#
loop_
_entity_poly.entity_id
_entity_poly.type
_entity_poly.pdbx_seq_one_letter_code
_entity_poly.pdbx_strand_id
1 'polypeptide(L)'
;MKKLIYTIIICSISQFAFAAGGDSGSDTNNYLDQYKAAKQLVNRGKKLESKGKDEKALKLYNSAYKKLLEAYKIESRNPDILNYLGFTLRKIGNFDQAEKYYLQGLEIKPDHNGINEYLGELYIKTNRIDKAKERLAVLSSCNCEEYQELKVLIDKN
;
A
#
# COMPACT_ATOMS: atom_id res chain seq x y z
N MET A 1 32.49 -30.89 69.81
CA MET A 1 31.12 -30.33 69.65
C MET A 1 31.27 -29.18 68.66
N LYS A 2 31.02 -29.44 67.33
CA LYS A 2 31.13 -28.46 66.25
C LYS A 2 29.78 -27.87 66.00
N LYS A 3 29.61 -26.57 66.23
CA LYS A 3 28.38 -25.80 65.90
C LYS A 3 28.43 -25.42 64.43
N LEU A 4 27.49 -25.91 63.65
CA LEU A 4 27.29 -25.57 62.27
C LEU A 4 26.44 -24.31 62.17
N ILE A 5 27.03 -23.21 61.69
CA ILE A 5 26.29 -21.96 61.44
C ILE A 5 25.78 -22.01 60.00
N TYR A 6 24.46 -22.08 59.83
CA TYR A 6 23.78 -21.95 58.52
C TYR A 6 23.61 -20.47 58.23
N THR A 7 24.33 -19.99 57.22
CA THR A 7 24.13 -18.64 56.69
C THR A 7 23.01 -18.72 55.64
N ILE A 8 21.87 -18.14 55.95
CA ILE A 8 20.77 -18.01 55.03
C ILE A 8 21.06 -16.81 54.08
N ILE A 9 21.39 -17.09 52.82
CA ILE A 9 21.47 -16.07 51.79
C ILE A 9 20.08 -15.79 51.28
N ILE A 10 19.53 -14.63 51.65
CA ILE A 10 18.27 -14.12 51.13
C ILE A 10 18.59 -13.52 49.77
N CYS A 11 18.23 -14.27 48.69
CA CYS A 11 18.31 -13.79 47.34
C CYS A 11 17.08 -12.92 47.06
N SER A 12 17.23 -11.60 47.17
CA SER A 12 16.20 -10.63 46.80
C SER A 12 16.05 -10.63 45.27
N ILE A 13 15.04 -11.31 44.77
CA ILE A 13 14.64 -11.26 43.36
C ILE A 13 13.90 -9.92 43.18
N SER A 14 14.59 -8.91 42.65
CA SER A 14 13.97 -7.71 42.15
C SER A 14 13.17 -8.06 40.88
N GLN A 15 11.86 -8.11 41.02
CA GLN A 15 10.95 -8.21 39.86
C GLN A 15 11.00 -6.89 39.11
N PHE A 16 11.73 -6.85 38.01
CA PHE A 16 11.54 -5.80 37.01
C PHE A 16 10.18 -6.08 36.36
N ALA A 17 9.16 -5.35 36.78
CA ALA A 17 7.93 -5.23 36.04
C ALA A 17 8.22 -4.48 34.72
N PHE A 18 8.35 -5.24 33.63
CA PHE A 18 8.40 -4.69 32.29
C PHE A 18 6.97 -4.24 31.98
N ALA A 19 6.68 -2.98 32.24
CA ALA A 19 5.46 -2.35 31.75
C ALA A 19 5.60 -2.22 30.23
N ALA A 20 5.14 -3.23 29.50
CA ALA A 20 4.90 -3.14 28.08
C ALA A 20 3.65 -2.26 27.85
N GLY A 21 3.82 -0.96 28.05
CA GLY A 21 2.89 0.05 27.57
C GLY A 21 3.10 0.21 26.06
N GLY A 22 2.52 -0.69 25.29
CA GLY A 22 2.43 -0.51 23.84
C GLY A 22 1.45 0.62 23.55
N ASP A 23 1.96 1.81 23.25
CA ASP A 23 1.19 2.91 22.68
C ASP A 23 0.88 2.57 21.21
N SER A 24 -0.05 1.61 21.01
CA SER A 24 -0.51 1.23 19.68
C SER A 24 -1.43 2.29 19.04
N GLY A 25 -1.81 3.33 19.78
CA GLY A 25 -2.66 4.42 19.29
C GLY A 25 -1.91 5.47 18.46
N SER A 26 -0.63 5.67 18.73
CA SER A 26 0.22 6.65 18.01
C SER A 26 0.58 6.17 16.58
N ASP A 27 0.89 4.90 16.42
CA ASP A 27 1.31 4.35 15.12
C ASP A 27 0.15 4.20 14.13
N THR A 28 -1.04 3.82 14.62
CA THR A 28 -2.24 3.70 13.76
C THR A 28 -2.69 5.04 13.20
N ASN A 29 -2.61 6.11 13.96
CA ASN A 29 -2.91 7.45 13.47
C ASN A 29 -1.88 7.92 12.44
N ASN A 30 -0.60 7.58 12.62
CA ASN A 30 0.49 8.02 11.76
C ASN A 30 0.38 7.44 10.33
N TYR A 31 0.10 6.15 10.14
CA TYR A 31 -0.01 5.60 8.78
C TYR A 31 -1.24 6.14 8.05
N LEU A 32 -2.37 6.33 8.75
CA LEU A 32 -3.59 6.90 8.17
C LEU A 32 -3.37 8.32 7.68
N ASP A 33 -2.63 9.14 8.42
CA ASP A 33 -2.32 10.51 8.02
C ASP A 33 -1.41 10.56 6.80
N GLN A 34 -0.37 9.70 6.76
CA GLN A 34 0.49 9.56 5.58
C GLN A 34 -0.30 9.07 4.36
N TYR A 35 -1.17 8.07 4.55
CA TYR A 35 -2.04 7.56 3.49
C TYR A 35 -3.01 8.62 2.96
N LYS A 36 -3.73 9.34 3.85
CA LYS A 36 -4.64 10.44 3.46
C LYS A 36 -3.91 11.54 2.69
N ALA A 37 -2.74 11.96 3.19
CA ALA A 37 -1.93 12.97 2.53
C ALA A 37 -1.45 12.50 1.14
N ALA A 38 -1.07 11.22 1.00
CA ALA A 38 -0.71 10.64 -0.28
C ALA A 38 -1.89 10.63 -1.27
N LYS A 39 -3.09 10.24 -0.84
CA LYS A 39 -4.32 10.29 -1.67
C LYS A 39 -4.60 11.71 -2.18
N GLN A 40 -4.47 12.72 -1.33
CA GLN A 40 -4.64 14.12 -1.74
C GLN A 40 -3.63 14.53 -2.82
N LEU A 41 -2.37 14.10 -2.68
CA LEU A 41 -1.33 14.36 -3.69
C LEU A 41 -1.65 13.64 -5.01
N VAL A 42 -2.09 12.38 -4.97
CA VAL A 42 -2.51 11.63 -6.16
C VAL A 42 -3.68 12.33 -6.85
N ASN A 43 -4.72 12.72 -6.13
CA ASN A 43 -5.88 13.39 -6.71
C ASN A 43 -5.50 14.74 -7.37
N ARG A 44 -4.60 15.49 -6.74
CA ARG A 44 -4.05 16.71 -7.34
C ARG A 44 -3.20 16.41 -8.57
N GLY A 45 -2.43 15.33 -8.54
CA GLY A 45 -1.64 14.85 -9.68
C GLY A 45 -2.54 14.50 -10.86
N LYS A 46 -3.57 13.68 -10.67
CA LYS A 46 -4.59 13.34 -11.69
C LYS A 46 -5.20 14.62 -12.30
N LYS A 47 -5.55 15.61 -11.47
CA LYS A 47 -6.10 16.89 -11.94
C LYS A 47 -5.09 17.72 -12.73
N LEU A 48 -3.81 17.64 -12.47
CA LEU A 48 -2.77 18.33 -13.26
C LEU A 48 -2.54 17.61 -14.58
N GLU A 49 -2.49 16.28 -14.56
CA GLU A 49 -2.35 15.42 -15.74
C GLU A 49 -3.51 15.65 -16.73
N SER A 50 -4.76 15.71 -16.26
CA SER A 50 -5.92 16.01 -17.11
C SER A 50 -5.88 17.41 -17.75
N LYS A 51 -4.98 18.29 -17.29
CA LYS A 51 -4.72 19.64 -17.85
C LYS A 51 -3.42 19.69 -18.66
N GLY A 52 -2.81 18.56 -18.99
CA GLY A 52 -1.54 18.48 -19.72
C GLY A 52 -0.33 19.02 -18.93
N LYS A 53 -0.42 19.08 -17.59
CA LYS A 53 0.69 19.57 -16.73
C LYS A 53 1.48 18.40 -16.15
N ASP A 54 1.98 17.53 -17.02
CA ASP A 54 2.55 16.22 -16.68
C ASP A 54 3.75 16.31 -15.74
N GLU A 55 4.68 17.23 -15.97
CA GLU A 55 5.84 17.41 -15.09
C GLU A 55 5.44 17.76 -13.64
N LYS A 56 4.39 18.60 -13.49
CA LYS A 56 3.87 18.96 -12.16
C LYS A 56 3.14 17.78 -11.54
N ALA A 57 2.42 16.99 -12.32
CA ALA A 57 1.77 15.77 -11.87
C ALA A 57 2.80 14.74 -11.38
N LEU A 58 3.88 14.52 -12.14
CA LEU A 58 4.98 13.63 -11.76
C LEU A 58 5.62 14.00 -10.41
N LYS A 59 5.84 15.30 -10.16
CA LYS A 59 6.36 15.75 -8.85
C LYS A 59 5.42 15.39 -7.71
N LEU A 60 4.09 15.48 -7.91
CA LEU A 60 3.10 15.09 -6.92
C LEU A 60 3.05 13.57 -6.72
N TYR A 61 3.13 12.78 -7.80
CA TYR A 61 3.18 11.32 -7.71
C TYR A 61 4.43 10.83 -6.96
N ASN A 62 5.60 11.42 -7.21
CA ASN A 62 6.80 11.14 -6.44
C ASN A 62 6.68 11.49 -4.95
N SER A 63 6.02 12.61 -4.64
CA SER A 63 5.77 13.01 -3.25
C SER A 63 4.75 12.08 -2.57
N ALA A 64 3.71 11.64 -3.29
CA ALA A 64 2.75 10.67 -2.81
C ALA A 64 3.41 9.31 -2.52
N TYR A 65 4.27 8.84 -3.43
CA TYR A 65 5.02 7.59 -3.26
C TYR A 65 5.83 7.57 -1.95
N LYS A 66 6.55 8.66 -1.64
CA LYS A 66 7.31 8.76 -0.39
C LYS A 66 6.42 8.62 0.85
N LYS A 67 5.26 9.30 0.85
CA LYS A 67 4.29 9.19 1.96
C LYS A 67 3.67 7.81 2.07
N LEU A 68 3.40 7.15 0.95
CA LEU A 68 2.90 5.78 0.93
C LEU A 68 3.91 4.79 1.47
N LEU A 69 5.22 5.00 1.22
CA LEU A 69 6.26 4.16 1.81
C LEU A 69 6.29 4.29 3.34
N GLU A 70 6.08 5.49 3.89
CA GLU A 70 5.98 5.66 5.35
C GLU A 70 4.75 4.95 5.91
N ALA A 71 3.59 5.05 5.24
CA ALA A 71 2.40 4.29 5.63
C ALA A 71 2.62 2.78 5.53
N TYR A 72 3.27 2.31 4.48
CA TYR A 72 3.56 0.89 4.23
C TYR A 72 4.51 0.28 5.27
N LYS A 73 5.46 1.04 5.81
CA LYS A 73 6.34 0.58 6.90
C LYS A 73 5.55 0.18 8.15
N ILE A 74 4.43 0.83 8.41
CA ILE A 74 3.58 0.60 9.58
C ILE A 74 2.52 -0.45 9.26
N GLU A 75 1.87 -0.33 8.09
CA GLU A 75 0.76 -1.20 7.67
C GLU A 75 1.03 -1.79 6.28
N SER A 76 1.90 -2.78 6.23
CA SER A 76 2.38 -3.40 4.99
C SER A 76 1.34 -4.32 4.31
N ARG A 77 0.31 -4.75 5.02
CA ARG A 77 -0.73 -5.65 4.52
C ARG A 77 -2.04 -4.95 4.19
N ASN A 78 -2.02 -3.66 3.95
CA ASN A 78 -3.18 -2.88 3.55
C ASN A 78 -3.29 -2.82 2.02
N PRO A 79 -4.32 -3.43 1.39
CA PRO A 79 -4.45 -3.46 -0.07
C PRO A 79 -4.63 -2.06 -0.67
N ASP A 80 -5.24 -1.11 0.03
CA ASP A 80 -5.37 0.26 -0.46
C ASP A 80 -4.01 0.98 -0.54
N ILE A 81 -3.14 0.79 0.45
CA ILE A 81 -1.78 1.35 0.41
C ILE A 81 -1.00 0.74 -0.76
N LEU A 82 -1.08 -0.59 -0.93
CA LEU A 82 -0.45 -1.32 -2.04
C LEU A 82 -0.97 -0.85 -3.39
N ASN A 83 -2.28 -0.60 -3.52
CA ASN A 83 -2.89 -0.03 -4.71
C ASN A 83 -2.27 1.34 -5.07
N TYR A 84 -2.17 2.25 -4.11
CA TYR A 84 -1.61 3.57 -4.36
C TYR A 84 -0.09 3.57 -4.58
N LEU A 85 0.66 2.64 -3.97
CA LEU A 85 2.07 2.41 -4.28
C LEU A 85 2.25 1.97 -5.74
N GLY A 86 1.47 0.97 -6.17
CA GLY A 86 1.45 0.54 -7.57
C GLY A 86 1.07 1.67 -8.52
N PHE A 87 -0.01 2.41 -8.21
CA PHE A 87 -0.45 3.55 -9.01
C PHE A 87 0.65 4.62 -9.18
N THR A 88 1.26 5.05 -8.09
CA THR A 88 2.29 6.11 -8.15
C THR A 88 3.52 5.65 -8.91
N LEU A 89 3.96 4.40 -8.72
CA LEU A 89 5.09 3.82 -9.47
C LEU A 89 4.78 3.67 -10.96
N ARG A 90 3.57 3.26 -11.33
CA ARG A 90 3.14 3.20 -12.72
C ARG A 90 3.16 4.59 -13.37
N LYS A 91 2.69 5.61 -12.67
CA LYS A 91 2.69 7.01 -13.15
C LYS A 91 4.10 7.59 -13.31
N ILE A 92 5.07 7.18 -12.53
CA ILE A 92 6.48 7.60 -12.68
C ILE A 92 7.30 6.67 -13.60
N GLY A 93 6.67 5.65 -14.20
CA GLY A 93 7.27 4.77 -15.20
C GLY A 93 8.00 3.54 -14.66
N ASN A 94 7.92 3.25 -13.36
CA ASN A 94 8.52 2.05 -12.77
C ASN A 94 7.50 0.90 -12.78
N PHE A 95 7.29 0.30 -13.94
CA PHE A 95 6.23 -0.70 -14.17
C PHE A 95 6.47 -2.00 -13.41
N ASP A 96 7.72 -2.48 -13.35
CA ASP A 96 8.05 -3.74 -12.67
C ASP A 96 7.76 -3.69 -11.17
N GLN A 97 8.11 -2.58 -10.54
CA GLN A 97 7.85 -2.40 -9.12
C GLN A 97 6.35 -2.13 -8.85
N ALA A 98 5.66 -1.44 -9.75
CA ALA A 98 4.22 -1.23 -9.69
C ALA A 98 3.47 -2.56 -9.72
N GLU A 99 3.83 -3.46 -10.65
CA GLU A 99 3.21 -4.78 -10.76
C GLU A 99 3.38 -5.59 -9.47
N LYS A 100 4.56 -5.58 -8.85
CA LYS A 100 4.82 -6.28 -7.59
C LYS A 100 3.87 -5.83 -6.47
N TYR A 101 3.68 -4.52 -6.30
CA TYR A 101 2.76 -4.01 -5.28
C TYR A 101 1.30 -4.35 -5.58
N TYR A 102 0.88 -4.29 -6.84
CA TYR A 102 -0.47 -4.71 -7.22
C TYR A 102 -0.70 -6.19 -6.93
N LEU A 103 0.23 -7.06 -7.33
CA LEU A 103 0.13 -8.50 -7.07
C LEU A 103 0.09 -8.81 -5.57
N GLN A 104 0.94 -8.17 -4.78
CA GLN A 104 0.91 -8.28 -3.32
C GLN A 104 -0.44 -7.84 -2.74
N GLY A 105 -1.05 -6.80 -3.29
CA GLY A 105 -2.38 -6.35 -2.88
C GLY A 105 -3.48 -7.36 -3.23
N LEU A 106 -3.38 -8.02 -4.38
CA LEU A 106 -4.32 -9.07 -4.81
C LEU A 106 -4.14 -10.38 -4.04
N GLU A 107 -2.97 -10.67 -3.48
CA GLU A 107 -2.79 -11.78 -2.53
C GLU A 107 -3.61 -11.57 -1.25
N ILE A 108 -3.84 -10.32 -0.85
CA ILE A 108 -4.61 -9.97 0.34
C ILE A 108 -6.10 -9.84 0.01
N LYS A 109 -6.41 -9.17 -1.10
CA LYS A 109 -7.77 -8.90 -1.56
C LYS A 109 -7.87 -9.12 -3.08
N PRO A 110 -8.17 -10.36 -3.54
CA PRO A 110 -8.21 -10.71 -4.96
C PRO A 110 -9.22 -9.91 -5.78
N ASP A 111 -10.31 -9.49 -5.17
CA ASP A 111 -11.43 -8.72 -5.76
C ASP A 111 -11.32 -7.20 -5.58
N HIS A 112 -10.13 -6.68 -5.22
CA HIS A 112 -9.95 -5.25 -5.02
C HIS A 112 -10.10 -4.49 -6.35
N ASN A 113 -11.18 -3.74 -6.53
CA ASN A 113 -11.54 -3.08 -7.79
C ASN A 113 -10.40 -2.22 -8.34
N GLY A 114 -9.90 -1.24 -7.56
CA GLY A 114 -8.86 -0.34 -8.04
C GLY A 114 -7.52 -1.02 -8.35
N ILE A 115 -7.18 -2.14 -7.69
CA ILE A 115 -5.97 -2.89 -8.06
C ILE A 115 -6.18 -3.62 -9.38
N ASN A 116 -7.33 -4.28 -9.57
CA ASN A 116 -7.62 -4.99 -10.82
C ASN A 116 -7.67 -4.03 -12.01
N GLU A 117 -8.27 -2.84 -11.85
CA GLU A 117 -8.27 -1.78 -12.85
C GLU A 117 -6.84 -1.33 -13.19
N TYR A 118 -6.08 -0.85 -12.19
CA TYR A 118 -4.77 -0.24 -12.45
C TYR A 118 -3.70 -1.24 -12.88
N LEU A 119 -3.79 -2.50 -12.44
CA LEU A 119 -2.97 -3.58 -12.97
C LEU A 119 -3.35 -3.90 -14.42
N GLY A 120 -4.64 -3.87 -14.75
CA GLY A 120 -5.12 -3.99 -16.12
C GLY A 120 -4.57 -2.89 -17.03
N GLU A 121 -4.63 -1.63 -16.60
CA GLU A 121 -4.01 -0.50 -17.31
C GLU A 121 -2.49 -0.68 -17.49
N LEU A 122 -1.79 -1.19 -16.46
CA LEU A 122 -0.36 -1.47 -16.53
C LEU A 122 -0.09 -2.55 -17.58
N TYR A 123 -0.91 -3.60 -17.65
CA TYR A 123 -0.77 -4.65 -18.65
C TYR A 123 -1.01 -4.14 -20.06
N ILE A 124 -1.98 -3.26 -20.28
CA ILE A 124 -2.16 -2.57 -21.57
C ILE A 124 -0.91 -1.78 -21.92
N LYS A 125 -0.41 -0.96 -21.00
CA LYS A 125 0.78 -0.12 -21.19
C LYS A 125 2.04 -0.92 -21.53
N THR A 126 2.10 -2.17 -21.08
CA THR A 126 3.23 -3.09 -21.31
C THR A 126 2.93 -4.14 -22.40
N ASN A 127 1.90 -3.91 -23.23
CA ASN A 127 1.48 -4.78 -24.34
C ASN A 127 1.13 -6.21 -23.94
N ARG A 128 0.52 -6.37 -22.76
CA ARG A 128 0.07 -7.66 -22.19
C ARG A 128 -1.48 -7.69 -22.10
N ILE A 129 -2.13 -7.50 -23.28
CA ILE A 129 -3.59 -7.31 -23.38
C ILE A 129 -4.39 -8.48 -22.80
N ASP A 130 -3.93 -9.73 -22.98
CA ASP A 130 -4.65 -10.89 -22.44
C ASP A 130 -4.70 -10.87 -20.91
N LYS A 131 -3.61 -10.45 -20.23
CA LYS A 131 -3.61 -10.24 -18.78
C LYS A 131 -4.54 -9.09 -18.35
N ALA A 132 -4.67 -8.04 -19.16
CA ALA A 132 -5.64 -6.98 -18.88
C ALA A 132 -7.09 -7.50 -18.95
N LYS A 133 -7.39 -8.37 -19.93
CA LYS A 133 -8.72 -9.03 -20.02
C LYS A 133 -9.02 -9.93 -18.82
N GLU A 134 -8.02 -10.63 -18.28
CA GLU A 134 -8.17 -11.39 -17.03
C GLU A 134 -8.57 -10.47 -15.86
N ARG A 135 -7.96 -9.30 -15.75
CA ARG A 135 -8.33 -8.31 -14.71
C ARG A 135 -9.74 -7.76 -14.93
N LEU A 136 -10.11 -7.49 -16.17
CA LEU A 136 -11.47 -7.08 -16.52
C LEU A 136 -12.51 -8.14 -16.16
N ALA A 137 -12.19 -9.42 -16.36
CA ALA A 137 -13.08 -10.52 -15.99
C ALA A 137 -13.36 -10.57 -14.48
N VAL A 138 -12.36 -10.28 -13.64
CA VAL A 138 -12.55 -10.15 -12.17
C VAL A 138 -13.53 -9.03 -11.84
N LEU A 139 -13.46 -7.91 -12.55
CA LEU A 139 -14.33 -6.74 -12.33
C LEU A 139 -15.76 -6.93 -12.88
N SER A 140 -16.03 -7.99 -13.62
CA SER A 140 -17.31 -8.14 -14.34
C SER A 140 -18.56 -8.16 -13.44
N SER A 141 -18.39 -8.54 -12.16
CA SER A 141 -19.48 -8.62 -11.17
C SER A 141 -19.66 -7.37 -10.30
N CYS A 142 -18.74 -6.40 -10.36
CA CYS A 142 -18.76 -5.29 -9.40
C CYS A 142 -19.77 -4.18 -9.72
N ASN A 143 -20.27 -4.08 -10.96
CA ASN A 143 -21.10 -2.94 -11.43
C ASN A 143 -20.49 -1.58 -11.05
N CYS A 144 -19.16 -1.44 -11.23
CA CYS A 144 -18.33 -0.33 -10.77
C CYS A 144 -17.73 0.47 -11.93
N GLU A 145 -17.23 1.65 -11.65
CA GLU A 145 -16.59 2.54 -12.63
C GLU A 145 -15.31 1.91 -13.18
N GLU A 146 -14.55 1.23 -12.33
CA GLU A 146 -13.28 0.57 -12.68
C GLU A 146 -13.44 -0.46 -13.81
N TYR A 147 -14.58 -1.19 -13.84
CA TYR A 147 -14.89 -2.09 -14.95
C TYR A 147 -15.04 -1.33 -16.27
N GLN A 148 -15.81 -0.22 -16.26
CA GLN A 148 -16.07 0.55 -17.46
C GLN A 148 -14.80 1.23 -17.97
N GLU A 149 -13.98 1.78 -17.06
CA GLU A 149 -12.71 2.44 -17.41
C GLU A 149 -11.75 1.45 -18.06
N LEU A 150 -11.53 0.29 -17.45
CA LEU A 150 -10.64 -0.73 -18.00
C LEU A 150 -11.16 -1.31 -19.32
N LYS A 151 -12.48 -1.56 -19.42
CA LYS A 151 -13.10 -2.04 -20.66
C LYS A 151 -12.86 -1.10 -21.82
N VAL A 152 -13.11 0.20 -21.61
CA VAL A 152 -12.88 1.23 -22.66
C VAL A 152 -11.42 1.27 -23.10
N LEU A 153 -10.48 1.07 -22.19
CA LEU A 153 -9.06 1.04 -22.53
C LEU A 153 -8.68 -0.22 -23.33
N ILE A 154 -9.22 -1.38 -22.99
CA ILE A 154 -9.00 -2.62 -23.75
C ILE A 154 -9.58 -2.52 -25.17
N ASP A 155 -10.81 -1.99 -25.30
CA ASP A 155 -11.49 -1.87 -26.59
C ASP A 155 -10.78 -0.92 -27.58
N LYS A 156 -9.90 -0.04 -27.10
CA LYS A 156 -9.11 0.91 -27.91
C LYS A 156 -7.74 0.38 -28.35
N ASN A 157 -7.30 -0.76 -27.84
CA ASN A 157 -6.00 -1.37 -28.10
C ASN A 157 -6.13 -2.68 -28.89
#